data_c73fd09d3388e81a496fcac10e4bcd91
#
_entry.id   c73fd09d3388e81a496fcac10e4bcd91
#
_cell.length_a   1.000
_cell.length_b   1.000
_cell.length_c   1.000
_cell.angle_alpha   90.00
_cell.angle_beta   90.00
_cell.angle_gamma   90.00
#
_symmetry.space_group_name_H-M   'P 1'
#
loop_
_entity.id
_entity.type
_entity.pdbx_description
1 polymer ?
#
loop_
_entity_poly.entity_id
_entity_poly.type
_entity_poly.pdbx_seq_one_letter_code
_entity_poly.pdbx_strand_id
1 'polypeptide(L)'
;DDNFFISRVKPKQRFRNQNTQVLKDLNETNDKRLVAWVPFNNPETNALPDGIFDSEVFSLWSYVSHWGNWTAPLGRVPAALMDVAHKNGVAVSSAGTVPYGSLSDEWRSEFRLLNTLDAQKLADYLYYYGQDGLGYNSEWSEFNNITRDLRNKHIAVNKLMESRNPIFENMWYGLTTDRGRLSFGNMLDNNFEQTFGNKDNKAFSLFLNYNWNSDLVLRTSVDYAKTMERDPLYLYAGVNMQGGEPRTNSWPYLKNYPVSIGLWGAHSKNMFWESRNEKGSSEETMQRSYMLRTERYFTGGTRNPANTPEVTSAMKYNVDNKDWHGMSTWMTAKSTLSWNLAEEPFISYFNLGNGKFFNWKGERKNNNSWYNIGVQDYLPTWRWWFSTNLLGRNVPETGLDAEFTWDDAYVGGSCVRVFGTHTNEYLHLFKTQYALQTGDVITFRYKHLSGSGDVKLVLTAKGSETSPINENAYTLLTRDQAIDDEHWVEKTFTVGSELAGKDLALIALHFENANNINMYLGECSIVRGTARTPETPTITSSNLLAFNKSGVDGKLI
;
A
#
# COMPACT_ATOMS: atom_id res chain seq x y z
N ASP A 1 -6.29 -22.90 -12.12
CA ASP A 1 -7.49 -22.95 -11.31
C ASP A 1 -8.04 -21.54 -11.11
N ASP A 2 -9.24 -21.26 -11.63
CA ASP A 2 -9.78 -19.89 -11.67
C ASP A 2 -9.94 -19.28 -10.28
N ASN A 3 -10.23 -20.10 -9.27
CA ASN A 3 -10.39 -19.63 -7.89
C ASN A 3 -9.14 -18.94 -7.31
N PHE A 4 -7.96 -19.27 -7.81
CA PHE A 4 -6.72 -18.60 -7.39
C PHE A 4 -6.66 -17.13 -7.83
N PHE A 5 -7.41 -16.76 -8.86
CA PHE A 5 -7.40 -15.42 -9.47
C PHE A 5 -8.69 -14.63 -9.26
N ILE A 6 -9.67 -15.16 -8.52
CA ILE A 6 -10.95 -14.47 -8.30
C ILE A 6 -10.95 -13.80 -6.94
N SER A 7 -10.86 -12.46 -6.90
CA SER A 7 -11.09 -11.70 -5.69
C SER A 7 -12.58 -11.63 -5.39
N ARG A 8 -12.94 -11.90 -4.13
CA ARG A 8 -14.30 -11.74 -3.59
C ARG A 8 -14.42 -10.53 -2.67
N VAL A 9 -13.31 -9.86 -2.41
CA VAL A 9 -13.26 -8.62 -1.63
C VAL A 9 -13.45 -7.44 -2.56
N LYS A 10 -14.52 -6.68 -2.38
CA LYS A 10 -14.72 -5.43 -3.11
C LYS A 10 -13.81 -4.34 -2.56
N PRO A 11 -13.31 -3.44 -3.40
CA PRO A 11 -12.52 -2.31 -2.95
C PRO A 11 -13.25 -1.49 -1.91
N LYS A 12 -12.68 -1.37 -0.71
CA LYS A 12 -13.22 -0.50 0.34
C LYS A 12 -12.98 0.96 -0.02
N GLN A 13 -13.94 1.80 0.31
CA GLN A 13 -13.82 3.23 0.08
C GLN A 13 -12.84 3.87 1.06
N ARG A 14 -11.88 4.62 0.54
CA ARG A 14 -11.03 5.50 1.33
C ARG A 14 -11.77 6.76 1.70
N PHE A 15 -11.58 7.21 2.91
CA PHE A 15 -12.13 8.48 3.38
C PHE A 15 -11.05 9.56 3.48
N ARG A 16 -11.48 10.81 3.35
CA ARG A 16 -10.64 11.98 3.61
C ARG A 16 -10.99 12.54 4.99
N ASN A 17 -9.97 12.62 5.83
CA ASN A 17 -10.03 13.42 7.04
C ASN A 17 -8.83 14.38 6.99
N GLN A 18 -9.08 15.60 6.60
CA GLN A 18 -8.03 16.60 6.35
C GLN A 18 -7.24 16.92 7.62
N ASN A 19 -7.87 16.83 8.78
CA ASN A 19 -7.25 17.22 10.04
C ASN A 19 -6.20 16.20 10.53
N THR A 20 -6.21 14.96 10.01
CA THR A 20 -5.20 13.94 10.31
C THR A 20 -4.14 13.81 9.21
N GLN A 21 -3.93 14.83 8.42
CA GLN A 21 -2.86 14.84 7.43
C GLN A 21 -1.56 15.35 8.04
N VAL A 22 -0.50 14.57 7.88
CA VAL A 22 0.84 14.93 8.35
C VAL A 22 1.36 16.18 7.63
N LEU A 23 1.07 16.30 6.34
CA LEU A 23 1.48 17.42 5.51
C LEU A 23 0.30 18.39 5.32
N LYS A 24 0.40 19.56 5.92
CA LYS A 24 -0.67 20.58 5.91
C LYS A 24 -0.95 21.19 4.52
N ASP A 25 0.04 21.17 3.63
CA ASP A 25 -0.06 21.84 2.33
C ASP A 25 -0.71 20.95 1.26
N LEU A 26 -1.00 19.69 1.57
CA LEU A 26 -1.69 18.78 0.67
C LEU A 26 -3.20 18.97 0.77
N ASN A 27 -3.80 19.38 -0.33
CA ASN A 27 -5.24 19.50 -0.52
C ASN A 27 -5.72 18.57 -1.63
N GLU A 28 -7.00 18.63 -1.97
CA GLU A 28 -7.57 17.73 -3.01
C GLU A 28 -6.93 17.86 -4.39
N THR A 29 -6.37 19.02 -4.71
CA THR A 29 -5.81 19.28 -6.04
C THR A 29 -4.34 18.92 -6.15
N ASN A 30 -3.61 18.81 -5.04
CA ASN A 30 -2.19 18.50 -5.02
C ASN A 30 -1.84 17.22 -4.25
N ASP A 31 -2.83 16.53 -3.66
CA ASP A 31 -2.68 15.19 -3.08
C ASP A 31 -2.57 14.18 -4.21
N LYS A 32 -1.35 13.83 -4.57
CA LYS A 32 -1.05 13.01 -5.72
C LYS A 32 -1.48 11.57 -5.51
N ARG A 33 -1.78 10.91 -6.63
CA ARG A 33 -1.97 9.46 -6.68
C ARG A 33 -0.62 8.80 -6.95
N LEU A 34 -0.48 7.54 -6.55
CA LEU A 34 0.69 6.75 -6.86
C LEU A 34 0.25 5.39 -7.43
N VAL A 35 0.72 5.10 -8.63
CA VAL A 35 0.63 3.76 -9.21
C VAL A 35 1.97 3.06 -9.08
N ALA A 36 1.93 1.83 -8.59
CA ALA A 36 3.10 0.96 -8.48
C ALA A 36 2.97 -0.20 -9.46
N TRP A 37 3.70 -0.17 -10.57
CA TRP A 37 3.83 -1.30 -11.48
C TRP A 37 4.94 -2.23 -11.00
N VAL A 38 4.58 -3.46 -10.75
CA VAL A 38 5.43 -4.46 -10.12
C VAL A 38 5.64 -5.64 -11.06
N PRO A 39 6.74 -5.66 -11.83
CA PRO A 39 7.15 -6.84 -12.55
C PRO A 39 7.74 -7.84 -11.55
N PHE A 40 7.16 -9.00 -11.44
CA PHE A 40 7.80 -10.11 -10.75
C PHE A 40 8.85 -10.69 -11.71
N ASN A 41 10.11 -10.43 -11.40
CA ASN A 41 11.21 -10.79 -12.28
C ASN A 41 11.67 -12.25 -12.13
N ASN A 42 10.94 -13.06 -11.39
CA ASN A 42 11.26 -14.47 -11.28
C ASN A 42 10.39 -15.28 -12.26
N PRO A 43 10.92 -15.69 -13.41
CA PRO A 43 10.15 -16.46 -14.39
C PRO A 43 9.76 -17.86 -13.88
N GLU A 44 10.38 -18.32 -12.81
CA GLU A 44 10.13 -19.64 -12.25
C GLU A 44 8.94 -19.64 -11.28
N THR A 45 8.62 -18.50 -10.68
CA THR A 45 7.53 -18.42 -9.68
C THR A 45 6.25 -17.81 -10.20
N ASN A 46 6.27 -17.04 -11.29
CA ASN A 46 5.09 -16.53 -11.99
C ASN A 46 3.94 -16.06 -11.08
N ALA A 47 4.16 -15.26 -10.11
CA ALA A 47 3.18 -14.81 -9.14
C ALA A 47 3.03 -15.67 -7.86
N LEU A 48 3.78 -16.73 -7.72
CA LEU A 48 3.89 -17.46 -6.46
C LEU A 48 5.14 -17.02 -5.71
N PRO A 49 5.08 -16.83 -4.39
CA PRO A 49 6.25 -16.48 -3.60
C PRO A 49 7.26 -17.62 -3.59
N ASP A 50 8.54 -17.26 -3.64
CA ASP A 50 9.66 -18.22 -3.67
C ASP A 50 10.14 -18.62 -2.27
N GLY A 51 9.60 -17.99 -1.24
CA GLY A 51 9.93 -18.25 0.16
C GLY A 51 9.07 -17.42 1.10
N ILE A 52 9.33 -17.55 2.40
CA ILE A 52 8.55 -16.84 3.43
C ILE A 52 8.77 -15.33 3.43
N PHE A 53 9.92 -14.89 3.00
CA PHE A 53 10.31 -13.49 2.93
C PHE A 53 10.42 -13.03 1.48
N ASP A 54 9.42 -13.42 0.70
CA ASP A 54 9.36 -13.00 -0.68
C ASP A 54 8.95 -11.55 -0.81
N SER A 55 9.21 -11.06 -1.96
CA SER A 55 9.03 -9.70 -2.39
C SER A 55 7.57 -9.23 -2.41
N GLU A 56 6.66 -10.14 -2.42
CA GLU A 56 5.23 -9.86 -2.43
C GLU A 56 4.70 -9.37 -1.08
N VAL A 57 5.51 -9.36 -0.02
CA VAL A 57 5.12 -8.80 1.27
C VAL A 57 5.21 -7.27 1.25
N PHE A 58 4.45 -6.67 0.36
CA PHE A 58 4.26 -5.23 0.36
C PHE A 58 3.32 -4.82 1.50
N SER A 59 3.57 -3.68 2.14
CA SER A 59 2.85 -3.28 3.35
C SER A 59 2.56 -1.78 3.47
N LEU A 60 2.84 -1.01 2.42
CA LEU A 60 2.67 0.45 2.41
C LEU A 60 1.46 0.88 1.57
N TRP A 61 0.36 0.11 1.68
CA TRP A 61 -0.88 0.32 0.93
C TRP A 61 -1.49 1.70 1.10
N SER A 62 -1.32 2.31 2.27
CA SER A 62 -1.85 3.63 2.57
C SER A 62 -1.35 4.74 1.64
N TYR A 63 -0.19 4.56 1.02
CA TYR A 63 0.41 5.50 0.08
C TYR A 63 0.19 5.14 -1.39
N VAL A 64 -0.32 3.94 -1.69
CA VAL A 64 -0.55 3.48 -3.06
C VAL A 64 -2.01 3.69 -3.43
N SER A 65 -2.27 4.21 -4.61
CA SER A 65 -3.63 4.36 -5.16
C SER A 65 -4.00 3.22 -6.10
N HIS A 66 -3.00 2.68 -6.80
CA HIS A 66 -3.19 1.64 -7.80
C HIS A 66 -1.99 0.70 -7.83
N TRP A 67 -2.24 -0.59 -7.75
CA TRP A 67 -1.22 -1.64 -7.88
C TRP A 67 -1.32 -2.28 -9.27
N GLY A 68 -0.24 -2.24 -10.02
CA GLY A 68 -0.13 -2.87 -11.33
C GLY A 68 0.66 -4.18 -11.25
N ASN A 69 -0.01 -5.29 -11.45
CA ASN A 69 0.61 -6.61 -11.43
C ASN A 69 1.11 -6.99 -12.82
N TRP A 70 2.41 -7.14 -12.96
CA TRP A 70 3.07 -7.45 -14.22
C TRP A 70 3.65 -8.85 -14.20
N THR A 71 2.79 -9.87 -14.32
CA THR A 71 3.19 -11.27 -14.34
C THR A 71 2.35 -12.06 -15.34
N ALA A 72 2.81 -13.24 -15.71
CA ALA A 72 1.97 -14.25 -16.33
C ALA A 72 1.10 -14.96 -15.27
N PRO A 73 -0.13 -15.42 -15.60
CA PRO A 73 -0.81 -15.18 -16.87
C PRO A 73 -1.33 -13.75 -17.01
N LEU A 74 -1.25 -13.20 -18.21
CA LEU A 74 -1.78 -11.86 -18.48
C LEU A 74 -3.29 -11.78 -18.22
N GLY A 75 -3.74 -10.61 -17.79
CA GLY A 75 -5.13 -10.38 -17.50
C GLY A 75 -5.61 -11.03 -16.21
N ARG A 76 -4.73 -11.56 -15.36
CA ARG A 76 -5.06 -12.15 -14.07
C ARG A 76 -4.11 -11.69 -12.97
N VAL A 77 -4.63 -11.66 -11.75
CA VAL A 77 -3.87 -11.30 -10.55
C VAL A 77 -4.24 -12.29 -9.46
N PRO A 78 -3.28 -12.78 -8.65
CA PRO A 78 -3.60 -13.63 -7.51
C PRO A 78 -4.64 -12.99 -6.58
N ALA A 79 -5.68 -13.73 -6.23
CA ALA A 79 -6.79 -13.23 -5.42
C ALA A 79 -6.32 -12.68 -4.06
N ALA A 80 -5.39 -13.36 -3.42
CA ALA A 80 -4.84 -12.93 -2.13
C ALA A 80 -4.22 -11.52 -2.19
N LEU A 81 -3.55 -11.18 -3.30
CA LEU A 81 -2.98 -9.86 -3.53
C LEU A 81 -4.09 -8.82 -3.78
N MET A 82 -5.09 -9.15 -4.59
CA MET A 82 -6.23 -8.25 -4.80
C MET A 82 -7.02 -8.03 -3.51
N ASP A 83 -7.24 -9.07 -2.72
CA ASP A 83 -8.01 -8.98 -1.48
C ASP A 83 -7.36 -8.03 -0.47
N VAL A 84 -6.05 -8.10 -0.27
CA VAL A 84 -5.35 -7.16 0.63
C VAL A 84 -5.34 -5.74 0.08
N ALA A 85 -5.15 -5.56 -1.22
CA ALA A 85 -5.20 -4.25 -1.86
C ALA A 85 -6.59 -3.63 -1.74
N HIS A 86 -7.64 -4.37 -2.08
CA HIS A 86 -9.04 -3.95 -1.97
C HIS A 86 -9.45 -3.61 -0.53
N LYS A 87 -9.01 -4.41 0.44
CA LYS A 87 -9.19 -4.11 1.87
C LYS A 87 -8.63 -2.72 2.23
N ASN A 88 -7.54 -2.32 1.61
CA ASN A 88 -6.91 -1.01 1.78
C ASN A 88 -7.40 0.06 0.78
N GLY A 89 -8.40 -0.25 -0.05
CA GLY A 89 -8.96 0.68 -1.02
C GLY A 89 -8.03 1.01 -2.20
N VAL A 90 -7.13 0.09 -2.52
CA VAL A 90 -6.19 0.18 -3.63
C VAL A 90 -6.76 -0.55 -4.84
N ALA A 91 -6.81 0.12 -5.98
CA ALA A 91 -7.15 -0.50 -7.24
C ALA A 91 -6.06 -1.47 -7.69
N VAL A 92 -6.45 -2.56 -8.34
CA VAL A 92 -5.50 -3.56 -8.85
C VAL A 92 -5.76 -3.85 -10.33
N SER A 93 -4.72 -3.67 -11.13
CA SER A 93 -4.74 -4.02 -12.54
C SER A 93 -3.73 -5.10 -12.87
N SER A 94 -4.06 -5.93 -13.85
CA SER A 94 -3.08 -6.77 -14.53
C SER A 94 -2.49 -6.06 -15.74
N ALA A 95 -1.41 -6.59 -16.26
CA ALA A 95 -0.85 -6.15 -17.53
C ALA A 95 -1.65 -6.73 -18.70
N GLY A 96 -2.11 -5.84 -19.58
CA GLY A 96 -2.47 -6.17 -20.95
C GLY A 96 -1.27 -5.82 -21.81
N THR A 97 -0.32 -6.72 -21.96
CA THR A 97 0.86 -6.38 -22.74
C THR A 97 0.68 -6.66 -24.21
N VAL A 98 1.68 -6.41 -24.94
CA VAL A 98 1.62 -6.18 -26.35
C VAL A 98 2.50 -7.16 -27.12
N PRO A 99 2.08 -7.44 -28.35
CA PRO A 99 2.52 -8.58 -29.12
C PRO A 99 3.89 -8.45 -29.77
N TYR A 100 4.71 -7.46 -29.44
CA TYR A 100 5.97 -7.23 -30.15
C TYR A 100 7.18 -7.38 -29.25
N GLY A 101 8.21 -8.03 -29.78
CA GLY A 101 9.49 -8.21 -29.11
C GLY A 101 9.69 -9.59 -28.49
N SER A 102 10.37 -9.64 -27.38
CA SER A 102 10.86 -10.86 -26.71
C SER A 102 9.85 -11.58 -25.83
N LEU A 103 8.56 -11.33 -25.99
CA LEU A 103 7.52 -12.00 -25.20
C LEU A 103 7.43 -13.47 -25.60
N SER A 104 7.21 -14.35 -24.60
CA SER A 104 6.94 -15.76 -24.83
C SER A 104 5.67 -15.96 -25.65
N ASP A 105 5.54 -17.11 -26.30
CA ASP A 105 4.34 -17.42 -27.10
C ASP A 105 3.09 -17.52 -26.24
N GLU A 106 3.23 -17.90 -24.98
CA GLU A 106 2.15 -17.92 -23.98
C GLU A 106 1.58 -16.52 -23.74
N TRP A 107 2.42 -15.52 -23.50
CA TRP A 107 2.00 -14.13 -23.31
C TRP A 107 1.34 -13.54 -24.56
N ARG A 108 1.85 -13.88 -25.72
CA ARG A 108 1.22 -13.49 -27.00
C ARG A 108 -0.16 -14.11 -27.17
N SER A 109 -0.33 -15.36 -26.77
CA SER A 109 -1.60 -16.07 -26.84
C SER A 109 -2.65 -15.43 -25.94
N GLU A 110 -2.31 -15.12 -24.71
CA GLU A 110 -3.22 -14.46 -23.75
C GLU A 110 -3.59 -13.05 -24.19
N PHE A 111 -2.64 -12.27 -24.69
CA PHE A 111 -2.93 -10.95 -25.25
C PHE A 111 -3.91 -11.05 -26.43
N ARG A 112 -3.73 -12.00 -27.32
CA ARG A 112 -4.65 -12.22 -28.44
C ARG A 112 -6.05 -12.53 -27.93
N LEU A 113 -6.18 -13.37 -26.91
CA LEU A 113 -7.46 -13.70 -26.31
C LEU A 113 -8.15 -12.44 -25.76
N LEU A 114 -7.48 -11.66 -24.92
CA LEU A 114 -8.04 -10.42 -24.38
C LEU A 114 -8.42 -9.42 -25.49
N ASN A 115 -7.63 -9.35 -26.55
CA ASN A 115 -7.90 -8.44 -27.67
C ASN A 115 -9.09 -8.89 -28.54
N THR A 116 -9.41 -10.19 -28.57
CA THR A 116 -10.57 -10.72 -29.32
C THR A 116 -11.90 -10.48 -28.61
N LEU A 117 -11.88 -10.22 -27.30
CA LEU A 117 -13.10 -9.92 -26.55
C LEU A 117 -13.68 -8.55 -26.99
N ASP A 118 -14.99 -8.50 -27.17
CA ASP A 118 -15.68 -7.21 -27.28
C ASP A 118 -15.71 -6.47 -25.94
N ALA A 119 -16.15 -5.23 -25.93
CA ALA A 119 -16.13 -4.41 -24.73
C ALA A 119 -16.98 -4.98 -23.60
N GLN A 120 -18.12 -5.58 -23.90
CA GLN A 120 -19.00 -6.18 -22.90
C GLN A 120 -18.33 -7.39 -22.24
N LYS A 121 -17.79 -8.30 -23.05
CA LYS A 121 -17.11 -9.49 -22.54
C LYS A 121 -15.85 -9.16 -21.78
N LEU A 122 -15.11 -8.14 -22.22
CA LEU A 122 -13.92 -7.69 -21.48
C LEU A 122 -14.30 -7.06 -20.14
N ALA A 123 -15.33 -6.22 -20.08
CA ALA A 123 -15.84 -5.68 -18.83
C ALA A 123 -16.32 -6.78 -17.87
N ASP A 124 -17.06 -7.75 -18.39
CA ASP A 124 -17.55 -8.90 -17.60
C ASP A 124 -16.40 -9.77 -17.10
N TYR A 125 -15.37 -10.00 -17.91
CA TYR A 125 -14.16 -10.72 -17.53
C TYR A 125 -13.43 -10.02 -16.37
N LEU A 126 -13.15 -8.72 -16.51
CA LEU A 126 -12.45 -7.97 -15.47
C LEU A 126 -13.26 -7.91 -14.17
N TYR A 127 -14.56 -7.70 -14.29
CA TYR A 127 -15.45 -7.69 -13.12
C TYR A 127 -15.53 -9.06 -12.44
N TYR A 128 -15.58 -10.15 -13.21
CA TYR A 128 -15.62 -11.51 -12.68
C TYR A 128 -14.38 -11.86 -11.85
N TYR A 129 -13.20 -11.46 -12.32
CA TYR A 129 -11.95 -11.68 -11.58
C TYR A 129 -11.71 -10.64 -10.47
N GLY A 130 -12.51 -9.58 -10.40
CA GLY A 130 -12.37 -8.51 -9.41
C GLY A 130 -11.26 -7.52 -9.75
N GLN A 131 -10.88 -7.39 -11.01
CA GLN A 131 -9.84 -6.47 -11.44
C GLN A 131 -10.38 -5.06 -11.67
N ASP A 132 -9.56 -4.07 -11.37
CA ASP A 132 -9.89 -2.66 -11.44
C ASP A 132 -9.32 -1.95 -12.68
N GLY A 133 -8.85 -2.70 -13.64
CA GLY A 133 -8.34 -2.18 -14.91
C GLY A 133 -7.31 -3.07 -15.59
N LEU A 134 -6.81 -2.58 -16.71
CA LEU A 134 -5.68 -3.14 -17.44
C LEU A 134 -4.64 -2.05 -17.69
N GLY A 135 -3.36 -2.42 -17.62
CA GLY A 135 -2.26 -1.56 -18.03
C GLY A 135 -1.55 -2.09 -19.28
N TYR A 136 -1.28 -1.21 -20.21
CA TYR A 136 -0.62 -1.56 -21.46
C TYR A 136 0.81 -1.05 -21.50
N ASN A 137 1.75 -1.98 -21.70
CA ASN A 137 3.10 -1.62 -22.14
C ASN A 137 3.09 -1.31 -23.63
N SER A 138 2.65 -0.12 -23.94
CA SER A 138 2.41 0.32 -25.31
C SER A 138 3.71 0.71 -26.01
N GLU A 139 4.54 -0.30 -26.29
CA GLU A 139 5.85 -0.16 -26.93
C GLU A 139 5.84 -0.77 -28.33
N TRP A 140 4.94 -0.31 -29.22
CA TRP A 140 4.83 -0.81 -30.59
C TRP A 140 4.65 0.28 -31.62
N SER A 141 5.04 -0.04 -32.84
CA SER A 141 4.59 0.65 -34.05
C SER A 141 3.71 -0.28 -34.86
N GLU A 142 2.63 0.24 -35.38
CA GLU A 142 1.65 -0.55 -36.12
C GLU A 142 1.31 0.07 -37.48
N PHE A 143 0.83 -0.78 -38.38
CA PHE A 143 0.23 -0.37 -39.65
C PHE A 143 -1.30 -0.62 -39.67
N ASN A 144 -1.84 -1.26 -38.62
CA ASN A 144 -3.22 -1.77 -38.56
C ASN A 144 -3.95 -1.14 -37.37
N ASN A 145 -4.44 -0.06 -37.31
CA ASN A 145 -5.36 0.60 -36.36
C ASN A 145 -5.58 -0.06 -34.96
N ILE A 146 -4.68 -0.94 -34.51
CA ILE A 146 -4.79 -1.69 -33.23
C ILE A 146 -4.94 -0.70 -32.06
N THR A 147 -4.12 0.35 -32.05
CA THR A 147 -4.16 1.39 -30.99
C THR A 147 -5.51 2.07 -30.95
N ARG A 148 -6.06 2.44 -32.09
CA ARG A 148 -7.39 3.05 -32.19
C ARG A 148 -8.47 2.09 -31.71
N ASP A 149 -8.41 0.85 -32.12
CA ASP A 149 -9.42 -0.15 -31.80
C ASP A 149 -9.40 -0.52 -30.32
N LEU A 150 -8.21 -0.64 -29.71
CA LEU A 150 -8.05 -0.78 -28.25
C LEU A 150 -8.62 0.42 -27.50
N ARG A 151 -8.28 1.63 -27.91
CA ARG A 151 -8.81 2.85 -27.31
C ARG A 151 -10.33 2.89 -27.33
N ASN A 152 -10.95 2.66 -28.49
CA ASN A 152 -12.40 2.67 -28.64
C ASN A 152 -13.06 1.59 -27.77
N LYS A 153 -12.45 0.40 -27.69
CA LYS A 153 -12.90 -0.67 -26.81
C LYS A 153 -12.86 -0.22 -25.35
N HIS A 154 -11.75 0.37 -24.89
CA HIS A 154 -11.60 0.79 -23.50
C HIS A 154 -12.50 1.98 -23.12
N ILE A 155 -12.83 2.87 -24.03
CA ILE A 155 -13.86 3.88 -23.80
C ILE A 155 -15.21 3.19 -23.47
N ALA A 156 -15.58 2.18 -24.23
CA ALA A 156 -16.81 1.42 -23.98
C ALA A 156 -16.73 0.61 -22.66
N VAL A 157 -15.60 -0.05 -22.39
CA VAL A 157 -15.39 -0.77 -21.13
C VAL A 157 -15.52 0.17 -19.93
N ASN A 158 -14.90 1.34 -19.98
CA ASN A 158 -14.99 2.32 -18.89
C ASN A 158 -16.44 2.72 -18.60
N LYS A 159 -17.23 2.99 -19.64
CA LYS A 159 -18.67 3.30 -19.49
C LYS A 159 -19.46 2.15 -18.85
N LEU A 160 -19.16 0.91 -19.22
CA LEU A 160 -19.78 -0.28 -18.63
C LEU A 160 -19.38 -0.50 -17.17
N MET A 161 -18.18 -0.08 -16.79
CA MET A 161 -17.63 -0.26 -15.44
C MET A 161 -17.99 0.88 -14.49
N GLU A 162 -18.41 2.04 -14.97
CA GLU A 162 -18.67 3.24 -14.16
C GLU A 162 -19.58 3.00 -12.96
N SER A 163 -20.66 2.20 -13.15
CA SER A 163 -21.60 1.84 -12.08
C SER A 163 -21.22 0.58 -11.30
N ARG A 164 -20.32 -0.24 -11.86
CA ARG A 164 -19.91 -1.53 -11.26
C ARG A 164 -18.71 -1.38 -10.34
N ASN A 165 -17.79 -0.50 -10.70
CA ASN A 165 -16.52 -0.31 -10.02
C ASN A 165 -16.02 1.14 -10.14
N PRO A 166 -16.26 2.00 -9.15
CA PRO A 166 -15.93 3.43 -9.22
C PRO A 166 -14.43 3.73 -9.22
N ILE A 167 -13.59 2.77 -8.88
CA ILE A 167 -12.11 2.93 -8.91
C ILE A 167 -11.48 2.34 -10.17
N PHE A 168 -12.30 1.90 -11.13
CA PHE A 168 -11.82 1.29 -12.36
C PHE A 168 -11.00 2.25 -13.21
N GLU A 169 -9.80 1.82 -13.61
CA GLU A 169 -8.85 2.65 -14.35
C GLU A 169 -7.96 1.81 -15.24
N ASN A 170 -8.00 2.07 -16.53
CA ASN A 170 -7.06 1.52 -17.48
C ASN A 170 -5.88 2.47 -17.68
N MET A 171 -4.67 1.93 -17.90
CA MET A 171 -3.45 2.71 -18.00
C MET A 171 -2.70 2.43 -19.30
N TRP A 172 -2.14 3.48 -19.89
CA TRP A 172 -1.34 3.46 -21.09
C TRP A 172 0.06 3.98 -20.82
N TYR A 173 1.07 3.24 -21.23
CA TYR A 173 2.44 3.74 -21.19
C TYR A 173 2.69 4.70 -22.37
N GLY A 174 3.28 5.84 -22.09
CA GLY A 174 3.42 6.95 -23.04
C GLY A 174 4.52 6.73 -24.09
N LEU A 175 4.42 5.68 -24.89
CA LEU A 175 5.31 5.41 -26.02
C LEU A 175 4.58 5.26 -27.33
N THR A 176 3.55 4.44 -27.42
CA THR A 176 2.73 4.34 -28.64
C THR A 176 1.71 5.45 -28.70
N THR A 177 1.84 6.31 -29.69
CA THR A 177 0.97 7.47 -29.92
C THR A 177 -0.43 7.08 -30.43
N ASP A 178 -1.36 8.04 -30.47
CA ASP A 178 -2.70 7.90 -31.05
C ASP A 178 -2.71 7.35 -32.49
N ARG A 179 -1.62 7.57 -33.20
CA ARG A 179 -1.42 7.12 -34.60
C ARG A 179 -0.68 5.77 -34.68
N GLY A 180 -0.48 5.08 -33.56
CA GLY A 180 0.21 3.79 -33.54
C GLY A 180 1.71 3.87 -33.86
N ARG A 181 2.37 4.99 -33.55
CA ARG A 181 3.82 5.17 -33.78
C ARG A 181 4.54 5.28 -32.45
N LEU A 182 5.74 4.70 -32.37
CA LEU A 182 6.63 4.90 -31.23
C LEU A 182 7.11 6.35 -31.16
N SER A 183 6.86 6.99 -30.02
CA SER A 183 7.37 8.32 -29.69
C SER A 183 7.41 8.47 -28.17
N PHE A 184 8.55 8.83 -27.61
CA PHE A 184 8.70 9.01 -26.17
C PHE A 184 7.77 10.10 -25.65
N GLY A 185 6.64 9.70 -25.05
CA GLY A 185 5.61 10.57 -24.50
C GLY A 185 5.96 11.01 -23.09
N ASN A 186 6.85 11.99 -22.96
CA ASN A 186 7.20 12.55 -21.65
C ASN A 186 6.15 13.55 -21.12
N MET A 187 5.21 13.92 -21.96
CA MET A 187 4.10 14.83 -21.65
C MET A 187 2.82 14.42 -22.38
N LEU A 188 1.69 14.90 -21.89
CA LEU A 188 0.45 14.87 -22.62
C LEU A 188 0.44 16.00 -23.66
N ASP A 189 0.29 15.63 -24.90
CA ASP A 189 0.18 16.53 -26.05
C ASP A 189 -0.77 15.94 -27.09
N ASN A 190 -0.83 16.51 -28.29
CA ASN A 190 -1.65 16.04 -29.39
C ASN A 190 -1.33 14.62 -29.91
N ASN A 191 -0.22 14.03 -29.48
CA ASN A 191 0.12 12.64 -29.82
C ASN A 191 -0.60 11.62 -28.93
N PHE A 192 -1.08 12.03 -27.77
CA PHE A 192 -1.75 11.17 -26.78
C PHE A 192 -3.14 11.69 -26.39
N GLU A 193 -3.64 12.69 -27.10
CA GLU A 193 -4.93 13.33 -26.83
C GLU A 193 -6.08 12.34 -26.78
N GLN A 194 -6.20 11.51 -27.82
CA GLN A 194 -7.29 10.56 -27.92
C GLN A 194 -7.11 9.36 -26.99
N THR A 195 -5.86 8.96 -26.73
CA THR A 195 -5.54 7.89 -25.77
C THR A 195 -5.88 8.30 -24.35
N PHE A 196 -5.57 9.51 -23.95
CA PHE A 196 -6.02 10.05 -22.67
C PHE A 196 -7.53 10.30 -22.66
N GLY A 197 -8.05 10.89 -23.73
CA GLY A 197 -9.47 11.19 -23.93
C GLY A 197 -9.95 12.40 -23.14
N ASN A 198 -11.18 12.80 -23.39
CA ASN A 198 -11.85 13.89 -22.69
C ASN A 198 -12.84 13.38 -21.62
N LYS A 199 -13.57 14.28 -20.97
CA LYS A 199 -14.53 13.94 -19.89
C LYS A 199 -15.57 12.89 -20.30
N ASP A 200 -16.02 12.91 -21.57
CA ASP A 200 -17.09 12.05 -22.09
C ASP A 200 -16.56 10.72 -22.66
N ASN A 201 -15.32 10.72 -23.09
CA ASN A 201 -14.67 9.58 -23.74
C ASN A 201 -13.31 9.29 -23.11
N LYS A 202 -13.31 8.94 -21.82
CA LYS A 202 -12.13 8.50 -21.07
C LYS A 202 -11.69 7.13 -21.58
N ALA A 203 -10.46 7.02 -22.07
CA ALA A 203 -9.91 5.72 -22.45
C ALA A 203 -8.89 5.22 -21.41
N PHE A 204 -7.83 5.96 -21.21
CA PHE A 204 -6.73 5.58 -20.31
C PHE A 204 -6.31 6.74 -19.42
N SER A 205 -5.74 6.41 -18.26
CA SER A 205 -4.75 7.27 -17.63
C SER A 205 -3.41 7.11 -18.35
N LEU A 206 -2.57 8.12 -18.29
CA LEU A 206 -1.33 8.15 -19.05
C LEU A 206 -0.13 8.07 -18.10
N PHE A 207 0.64 7.01 -18.25
CA PHE A 207 1.93 6.87 -17.59
C PHE A 207 2.98 7.56 -18.49
N LEU A 208 3.41 8.77 -18.11
CA LEU A 208 4.41 9.53 -18.84
C LEU A 208 5.76 8.82 -18.80
N ASN A 209 6.49 8.85 -19.91
CA ASN A 209 7.84 8.33 -19.95
C ASN A 209 8.77 9.10 -18.99
N TYR A 210 9.92 8.57 -18.71
CA TYR A 210 10.81 8.94 -17.60
C TYR A 210 11.53 10.30 -17.75
N ASN A 211 11.35 11.03 -18.83
CA ASN A 211 12.06 12.30 -19.11
C ASN A 211 11.14 13.53 -19.01
N TRP A 212 10.29 13.59 -18.00
CA TRP A 212 9.48 14.77 -17.64
C TRP A 212 10.35 15.79 -16.87
N ASN A 213 11.43 16.26 -17.48
CA ASN A 213 12.57 16.91 -16.82
C ASN A 213 12.53 18.45 -16.87
N SER A 214 11.40 19.06 -17.10
CA SER A 214 11.27 20.52 -17.07
C SER A 214 9.89 20.96 -16.61
N ASP A 215 9.83 22.15 -16.11
CA ASP A 215 8.57 22.84 -15.74
C ASP A 215 7.61 22.90 -16.95
N LEU A 216 8.14 23.16 -18.13
CA LEU A 216 7.35 23.24 -19.37
C LEU A 216 6.60 21.94 -19.66
N VAL A 217 7.24 20.78 -19.49
CA VAL A 217 6.64 19.47 -19.77
C VAL A 217 5.44 19.20 -18.87
N LEU A 218 5.57 19.45 -17.57
CA LEU A 218 4.49 19.24 -16.62
C LEU A 218 3.37 20.27 -16.80
N ARG A 219 3.71 21.53 -17.00
CA ARG A 219 2.73 22.60 -17.27
C ARG A 219 1.92 22.30 -18.52
N THR A 220 2.56 22.00 -19.63
CA THR A 220 1.89 21.64 -20.89
C THR A 220 0.94 20.46 -20.69
N SER A 221 1.37 19.42 -19.99
CA SER A 221 0.53 18.26 -19.71
C SER A 221 -0.72 18.60 -18.91
N VAL A 222 -0.56 19.42 -17.87
CA VAL A 222 -1.67 19.87 -17.01
C VAL A 222 -2.64 20.77 -17.78
N ASP A 223 -2.12 21.73 -18.53
CA ASP A 223 -2.95 22.64 -19.30
C ASP A 223 -3.72 21.89 -20.39
N TYR A 224 -3.08 20.92 -21.04
CA TYR A 224 -3.73 20.08 -22.03
C TYR A 224 -4.85 19.21 -21.43
N ALA A 225 -4.60 18.57 -20.28
CA ALA A 225 -5.62 17.80 -19.57
C ALA A 225 -6.83 18.66 -19.20
N LYS A 226 -6.60 19.90 -18.74
CA LYS A 226 -7.68 20.85 -18.42
C LYS A 226 -8.50 21.24 -19.64
N THR A 227 -7.89 21.43 -20.80
CA THR A 227 -8.63 21.73 -22.04
C THR A 227 -9.55 20.57 -22.45
N MET A 228 -9.19 19.35 -22.06
CA MET A 228 -9.98 18.15 -22.28
C MET A 228 -11.01 17.89 -21.17
N GLU A 229 -11.11 18.76 -20.19
CA GLU A 229 -11.92 18.62 -18.99
C GLU A 229 -11.63 17.28 -18.25
N ARG A 230 -10.35 16.86 -18.23
CA ARG A 230 -9.85 15.72 -17.49
C ARG A 230 -9.01 16.16 -16.30
N ASP A 231 -9.13 15.42 -15.20
CA ASP A 231 -8.31 15.64 -14.01
C ASP A 231 -6.84 15.30 -14.32
N PRO A 232 -5.91 16.26 -14.18
CA PRO A 232 -4.49 16.01 -14.40
C PRO A 232 -3.87 14.96 -13.46
N LEU A 233 -4.51 14.64 -12.34
CA LEU A 233 -4.04 13.57 -11.43
C LEU A 233 -4.10 12.17 -12.05
N TYR A 234 -4.73 12.01 -13.23
CA TYR A 234 -4.65 10.79 -14.05
C TYR A 234 -3.44 10.76 -15.00
N LEU A 235 -2.57 11.75 -14.93
CA LEU A 235 -1.23 11.73 -15.53
C LEU A 235 -0.23 11.29 -14.47
N TYR A 236 0.57 10.30 -14.78
CA TYR A 236 1.56 9.74 -13.86
C TYR A 236 2.96 10.01 -14.36
N ALA A 237 3.72 10.83 -13.66
CA ALA A 237 5.13 11.06 -13.95
C ALA A 237 5.93 9.78 -13.68
N GLY A 238 6.46 9.18 -14.72
CA GLY A 238 7.12 7.88 -14.66
C GLY A 238 8.47 7.93 -13.94
N VAL A 239 8.69 7.00 -13.03
CA VAL A 239 9.96 6.77 -12.33
C VAL A 239 10.40 5.35 -12.56
N ASN A 240 11.56 5.17 -13.20
CA ASN A 240 12.13 3.85 -13.46
C ASN A 240 12.94 3.39 -12.25
N MET A 241 12.47 2.36 -11.56
CA MET A 241 13.13 1.77 -10.42
C MET A 241 13.86 0.46 -10.75
N GLN A 242 13.66 -0.08 -11.95
CA GLN A 242 14.20 -1.39 -12.34
C GLN A 242 15.72 -1.36 -12.57
N GLY A 243 16.25 -0.24 -13.01
CA GLY A 243 17.68 -0.06 -13.30
C GLY A 243 18.55 0.24 -12.07
N GLY A 244 18.03 0.15 -10.85
CA GLY A 244 18.72 0.54 -9.63
C GLY A 244 18.20 1.87 -9.06
N GLU A 245 19.08 2.75 -8.62
CA GLU A 245 18.69 4.01 -7.98
C GLU A 245 17.81 4.88 -8.89
N PRO A 246 16.54 5.15 -8.57
CA PRO A 246 15.72 6.03 -9.36
C PRO A 246 16.27 7.45 -9.32
N ARG A 247 16.61 7.93 -10.47
CA ARG A 247 17.13 9.29 -10.65
C ARG A 247 16.06 10.13 -11.30
N THR A 248 15.84 11.31 -10.75
CA THR A 248 15.18 12.36 -11.48
C THR A 248 15.64 13.73 -10.99
N ASN A 249 16.01 14.57 -11.89
CA ASN A 249 16.30 15.97 -11.62
C ASN A 249 15.01 16.79 -11.55
N SER A 250 13.87 16.15 -11.65
CA SER A 250 12.58 16.79 -11.89
C SER A 250 11.69 16.80 -10.65
N TRP A 251 12.09 16.17 -9.55
CA TRP A 251 11.32 16.13 -8.31
C TRP A 251 10.78 17.50 -7.88
N PRO A 252 11.55 18.61 -7.92
CA PRO A 252 11.04 19.93 -7.52
C PRO A 252 9.87 20.43 -8.37
N TYR A 253 9.80 20.06 -9.65
CA TYR A 253 8.72 20.50 -10.54
C TYR A 253 7.37 19.90 -10.16
N LEU A 254 7.35 18.69 -9.60
CA LEU A 254 6.10 18.05 -9.14
C LEU A 254 5.36 18.89 -8.10
N LYS A 255 6.07 19.69 -7.32
CA LYS A 255 5.48 20.54 -6.29
C LYS A 255 4.46 21.55 -6.87
N ASN A 256 4.66 21.97 -8.11
CA ASN A 256 3.89 23.03 -8.74
C ASN A 256 2.70 22.52 -9.55
N TYR A 257 2.60 21.20 -9.80
CA TYR A 257 1.62 20.64 -10.75
C TYR A 257 0.88 19.45 -10.16
N PRO A 258 -0.45 19.35 -10.40
CA PRO A 258 -1.26 18.20 -9.98
C PRO A 258 -1.04 17.00 -10.92
N VAL A 259 0.19 16.55 -11.03
CA VAL A 259 0.58 15.33 -11.76
C VAL A 259 0.95 14.26 -10.75
N SER A 260 0.40 13.08 -10.90
CA SER A 260 0.62 11.92 -10.04
C SER A 260 1.97 11.24 -10.33
N ILE A 261 2.30 10.19 -9.58
CA ILE A 261 3.58 9.50 -9.69
C ILE A 261 3.34 8.06 -10.12
N GLY A 262 4.06 7.62 -11.15
CA GLY A 262 4.05 6.24 -11.64
C GLY A 262 5.40 5.56 -11.40
N LEU A 263 5.42 4.48 -10.63
CA LEU A 263 6.62 3.69 -10.39
C LEU A 263 6.64 2.48 -11.31
N TRP A 264 7.69 2.34 -12.10
CA TRP A 264 7.96 1.12 -12.84
C TRP A 264 9.04 0.30 -12.14
N GLY A 265 8.77 -0.99 -11.94
CA GLY A 265 9.67 -1.85 -11.18
C GLY A 265 9.68 -1.49 -9.69
N ALA A 266 8.53 -1.10 -9.14
CA ALA A 266 8.35 -0.68 -7.75
C ALA A 266 8.71 -1.77 -6.73
N HIS A 267 9.12 -2.93 -7.23
CA HIS A 267 9.57 -4.09 -6.50
C HIS A 267 10.88 -4.62 -7.05
N SER A 268 11.74 -3.72 -7.53
CA SER A 268 13.03 -4.12 -8.09
C SER A 268 13.90 -4.81 -7.03
N LYS A 269 14.30 -6.04 -7.29
CA LYS A 269 15.30 -6.75 -6.51
C LYS A 269 16.53 -5.90 -6.26
N ASN A 270 17.02 -5.26 -7.33
CA ASN A 270 18.25 -4.46 -7.26
C ASN A 270 18.12 -3.25 -6.34
N MET A 271 16.92 -2.80 -6.04
CA MET A 271 16.69 -1.62 -5.26
C MET A 271 16.28 -1.94 -3.82
N PHE A 272 15.37 -2.90 -3.65
CA PHE A 272 14.79 -3.18 -2.33
C PHE A 272 15.32 -4.46 -1.70
N TRP A 273 15.76 -5.43 -2.48
CA TRP A 273 16.14 -6.76 -2.02
C TRP A 273 17.63 -7.02 -1.96
N GLU A 274 18.30 -6.74 -3.06
CA GLU A 274 19.70 -7.04 -3.18
C GLU A 274 20.52 -5.77 -3.04
N SER A 275 20.89 -5.40 -1.82
CA SER A 275 22.10 -4.61 -1.75
C SER A 275 23.28 -5.54 -2.03
N ARG A 276 24.34 -4.96 -2.55
CA ARG A 276 25.61 -5.67 -2.77
C ARG A 276 26.14 -6.29 -1.48
N ASN A 277 25.77 -5.74 -0.33
CA ASN A 277 26.24 -6.14 0.98
C ASN A 277 25.39 -7.25 1.62
N GLU A 278 24.17 -7.50 1.11
CA GLU A 278 23.22 -8.47 1.70
C GLU A 278 23.05 -9.70 0.83
N LYS A 279 23.62 -9.70 -0.37
CA LYS A 279 23.62 -10.86 -1.25
C LYS A 279 24.24 -12.06 -0.56
N GLY A 280 23.45 -13.13 -0.38
CA GLY A 280 23.87 -14.31 0.35
C GLY A 280 23.61 -14.26 1.86
N SER A 281 22.97 -13.22 2.37
CA SER A 281 22.47 -13.16 3.74
C SER A 281 21.26 -14.08 3.94
N SER A 282 20.84 -14.28 5.20
CA SER A 282 19.61 -15.02 5.49
C SER A 282 18.38 -14.30 4.92
N GLU A 283 17.34 -15.07 4.62
CA GLU A 283 16.06 -14.52 4.15
C GLU A 283 15.51 -13.45 5.12
N GLU A 284 15.66 -13.65 6.42
CA GLU A 284 15.23 -12.68 7.42
C GLU A 284 16.02 -11.37 7.32
N THR A 285 17.32 -11.41 7.13
CA THR A 285 18.14 -10.21 6.95
C THR A 285 17.72 -9.45 5.68
N MET A 286 17.46 -10.17 4.60
CA MET A 286 16.98 -9.57 3.36
C MET A 286 15.59 -8.94 3.54
N GLN A 287 14.68 -9.60 4.25
CA GLN A 287 13.35 -9.06 4.52
C GLN A 287 13.38 -7.82 5.42
N ARG A 288 14.20 -7.82 6.47
CA ARG A 288 14.38 -6.63 7.32
C ARG A 288 14.93 -5.45 6.51
N SER A 289 15.88 -5.72 5.65
CA SER A 289 16.45 -4.73 4.73
C SER A 289 15.41 -4.22 3.73
N TYR A 290 14.64 -5.11 3.10
CA TYR A 290 13.55 -4.75 2.22
C TYR A 290 12.53 -3.84 2.92
N MET A 291 12.11 -4.18 4.12
CA MET A 291 11.17 -3.39 4.92
C MET A 291 11.72 -1.98 5.19
N LEU A 292 12.95 -1.90 5.67
CA LEU A 292 13.61 -0.63 5.93
C LEU A 292 13.72 0.25 4.67
N ARG A 293 14.06 -0.35 3.54
CA ARG A 293 14.22 0.37 2.27
C ARG A 293 12.90 0.86 1.73
N THR A 294 11.87 0.02 1.72
CA THR A 294 10.54 0.42 1.28
C THR A 294 9.95 1.48 2.18
N GLU A 295 10.12 1.37 3.49
CA GLU A 295 9.69 2.41 4.43
C GLU A 295 10.39 3.74 4.14
N ARG A 296 11.71 3.78 4.01
CA ARG A 296 12.44 5.00 3.63
C ARG A 296 12.00 5.56 2.29
N TYR A 297 11.77 4.70 1.31
CA TYR A 297 11.30 5.16 0.00
C TYR A 297 9.97 5.90 0.10
N PHE A 298 9.03 5.36 0.87
CA PHE A 298 7.71 5.96 1.01
C PHE A 298 7.64 7.08 2.04
N THR A 299 8.28 6.94 3.19
CA THR A 299 8.13 7.88 4.32
C THR A 299 9.34 8.80 4.56
N GLY A 300 10.33 8.74 3.67
CA GLY A 300 11.55 9.54 3.77
C GLY A 300 12.70 8.84 4.48
N GLY A 301 13.89 9.40 4.34
CA GLY A 301 15.13 8.80 4.88
C GLY A 301 15.12 8.57 6.39
N THR A 302 14.34 9.35 7.12
CA THR A 302 14.13 9.21 8.57
C THR A 302 13.09 8.15 8.95
N ARG A 303 12.34 7.61 8.00
CA ARG A 303 11.17 6.73 8.18
C ARG A 303 10.00 7.39 8.91
N ASN A 304 10.07 8.68 9.17
CA ASN A 304 8.99 9.44 9.80
C ASN A 304 8.42 10.46 8.80
N PRO A 305 7.17 10.30 8.34
CA PRO A 305 6.58 11.20 7.34
C PRO A 305 6.37 12.63 7.84
N ALA A 306 6.46 12.88 9.14
CA ALA A 306 6.42 14.21 9.72
C ALA A 306 7.78 14.94 9.67
N ASN A 307 8.86 14.22 9.36
CA ASN A 307 10.23 14.72 9.31
C ASN A 307 10.90 14.36 7.99
N THR A 308 10.27 14.74 6.88
CA THR A 308 10.84 14.50 5.55
C THR A 308 11.79 15.61 5.16
N PRO A 309 12.98 15.26 4.64
CA PRO A 309 13.90 16.22 4.07
C PRO A 309 13.30 17.02 2.90
N GLU A 310 13.85 18.16 2.61
CA GLU A 310 13.44 18.97 1.47
C GLU A 310 13.78 18.30 0.14
N VAL A 311 12.91 18.54 -0.85
CA VAL A 311 13.10 18.06 -2.20
C VAL A 311 14.16 18.87 -2.92
N THR A 312 15.18 18.20 -3.43
CA THR A 312 16.24 18.81 -4.24
C THR A 312 16.30 18.26 -5.66
N SER A 313 16.87 19.04 -6.59
CA SER A 313 16.96 18.65 -7.99
C SER A 313 17.94 17.50 -8.26
N ALA A 314 18.90 17.29 -7.37
CA ALA A 314 19.91 16.24 -7.51
C ALA A 314 19.55 14.96 -6.74
N MET A 315 18.42 14.95 -6.08
CA MET A 315 18.02 13.86 -5.20
C MET A 315 17.78 12.58 -6.00
N LYS A 316 18.47 11.53 -5.60
CA LYS A 316 18.21 10.17 -6.02
C LYS A 316 18.01 9.31 -4.79
N TYR A 317 17.15 8.32 -4.90
CA TYR A 317 16.98 7.37 -3.82
C TYR A 317 18.22 6.50 -3.69
N ASN A 318 18.69 6.37 -2.47
CA ASN A 318 19.65 5.37 -2.04
C ASN A 318 19.20 4.87 -0.67
N VAL A 319 19.31 3.60 -0.39
CA VAL A 319 18.92 2.99 0.88
C VAL A 319 19.54 3.66 2.10
N ASP A 320 20.76 4.11 1.98
CA ASP A 320 21.51 4.75 3.07
C ASP A 320 21.31 6.27 3.11
N ASN A 321 20.56 6.83 2.17
CA ASN A 321 20.34 8.26 2.05
C ASN A 321 19.27 8.73 3.04
N LYS A 322 19.70 9.27 4.16
CA LYS A 322 18.81 9.90 5.14
C LYS A 322 18.17 11.19 4.64
N ASP A 323 18.71 11.78 3.57
CA ASP A 323 18.21 13.01 2.98
C ASP A 323 17.13 12.79 1.92
N TRP A 324 16.70 11.55 1.72
CA TRP A 324 15.60 11.22 0.81
C TRP A 324 14.27 11.74 1.32
N HIS A 325 13.56 12.49 0.49
CA HIS A 325 12.31 13.17 0.87
C HIS A 325 11.09 12.25 1.08
N GLY A 326 11.09 11.04 0.48
CA GLY A 326 9.97 10.11 0.54
C GLY A 326 8.77 10.46 -0.36
N MET A 327 8.01 9.44 -0.75
CA MET A 327 6.78 9.63 -1.53
C MET A 327 5.69 10.34 -0.72
N SER A 328 5.69 10.23 0.60
CA SER A 328 4.78 10.94 1.50
C SER A 328 4.85 12.47 1.39
N THR A 329 5.91 13.00 0.78
CA THR A 329 6.01 14.43 0.42
C THR A 329 4.92 14.86 -0.57
N TRP A 330 4.45 13.95 -1.41
CA TRP A 330 3.56 14.21 -2.53
C TRP A 330 2.12 13.76 -2.30
N MET A 331 1.89 12.89 -1.34
CA MET A 331 0.59 12.29 -1.09
C MET A 331 0.34 12.05 0.39
N THR A 332 -0.92 12.09 0.78
CA THR A 332 -1.33 11.77 2.14
C THR A 332 -1.48 10.25 2.31
N ALA A 333 -1.21 9.76 3.51
CA ALA A 333 -1.58 8.40 3.87
C ALA A 333 -3.11 8.27 3.94
N LYS A 334 -3.66 7.24 3.31
CA LYS A 334 -5.10 7.01 3.18
C LYS A 334 -5.52 5.77 3.96
N SER A 335 -6.76 5.79 4.43
CA SER A 335 -7.34 4.72 5.24
C SER A 335 -8.74 4.36 4.75
N THR A 336 -9.12 3.12 4.99
CA THR A 336 -10.47 2.59 4.79
C THR A 336 -11.19 2.28 6.09
N LEU A 337 -10.58 2.57 7.24
CA LEU A 337 -11.07 2.20 8.58
C LEU A 337 -12.30 3.06 8.99
N SER A 338 -13.44 2.84 8.32
CA SER A 338 -14.64 3.69 8.46
C SER A 338 -15.97 2.93 8.34
N TRP A 339 -15.94 1.62 8.40
CA TRP A 339 -17.16 0.81 8.27
C TRP A 339 -17.97 0.71 9.59
N ASN A 340 -19.12 0.06 9.52
CA ASN A 340 -19.96 -0.19 10.68
C ASN A 340 -19.36 -1.27 11.60
N LEU A 341 -18.94 -0.91 12.78
CA LEU A 341 -18.39 -1.83 13.78
C LEU A 341 -19.38 -2.90 14.28
N ALA A 342 -20.70 -2.72 14.06
CA ALA A 342 -21.68 -3.74 14.40
C ALA A 342 -21.69 -4.90 13.40
N GLU A 343 -21.31 -4.62 12.16
CA GLU A 343 -21.24 -5.61 11.09
C GLU A 343 -19.86 -6.27 11.02
N GLU A 344 -18.82 -5.48 11.20
CA GLU A 344 -17.44 -5.92 11.13
C GLU A 344 -16.62 -5.22 12.24
N PRO A 345 -15.92 -5.94 13.14
CA PRO A 345 -15.03 -5.33 14.10
C PRO A 345 -13.76 -4.83 13.42
N PHE A 346 -13.13 -3.79 13.99
CA PHE A 346 -11.75 -3.45 13.64
C PHE A 346 -10.80 -4.31 14.48
N ILE A 347 -9.96 -5.09 13.83
CA ILE A 347 -8.94 -5.93 14.49
C ILE A 347 -7.66 -5.86 13.69
N SER A 348 -6.56 -5.53 14.37
CA SER A 348 -5.20 -5.64 13.85
C SER A 348 -4.31 -6.34 14.87
N TYR A 349 -3.71 -7.44 14.46
CA TYR A 349 -2.64 -8.11 15.20
C TYR A 349 -1.26 -7.72 14.67
N PHE A 350 -1.21 -6.71 13.79
CA PHE A 350 0.01 -6.26 13.12
C PHE A 350 0.71 -7.36 12.30
N ASN A 351 -0.07 -8.34 11.82
CA ASN A 351 0.45 -9.44 11.03
C ASN A 351 0.71 -9.01 9.59
N LEU A 352 1.94 -9.21 9.14
CA LEU A 352 2.37 -8.89 7.77
C LEU A 352 1.91 -9.90 6.71
N GLY A 353 1.43 -11.06 7.12
CA GLY A 353 1.06 -12.15 6.21
C GLY A 353 2.21 -13.09 5.91
N ASN A 354 3.25 -13.09 6.73
CA ASN A 354 4.35 -14.06 6.65
C ASN A 354 4.99 -14.29 8.02
N GLY A 355 5.82 -15.31 8.14
CA GLY A 355 6.51 -15.58 9.38
C GLY A 355 7.40 -16.81 9.35
N LYS A 356 8.29 -16.90 10.31
CA LYS A 356 9.12 -18.09 10.61
C LYS A 356 8.35 -19.14 11.41
N PHE A 357 7.21 -18.73 11.94
CA PHE A 357 6.33 -19.52 12.79
C PHE A 357 4.91 -18.96 12.66
N PHE A 358 3.94 -19.67 13.22
CA PHE A 358 2.59 -19.18 13.39
C PHE A 358 2.15 -19.28 14.84
N ASN A 359 1.78 -18.15 15.44
CA ASN A 359 1.18 -18.07 16.75
C ASN A 359 -0.34 -17.86 16.65
N TRP A 360 -1.05 -18.41 17.62
CA TRP A 360 -2.46 -18.15 17.86
C TRP A 360 -2.68 -17.77 19.31
N LYS A 361 -3.07 -16.52 19.55
CA LYS A 361 -3.28 -15.96 20.90
C LYS A 361 -2.06 -16.13 21.81
N GLY A 362 -0.89 -15.84 21.29
CA GLY A 362 0.38 -15.93 21.99
C GLY A 362 0.97 -17.33 22.07
N GLU A 363 0.22 -18.37 21.68
CA GLU A 363 0.72 -19.75 21.69
C GLU A 363 1.30 -20.16 20.33
N ARG A 364 2.48 -20.78 20.36
CA ARG A 364 3.14 -21.30 19.17
C ARG A 364 2.39 -22.53 18.64
N LYS A 365 1.79 -22.41 17.43
CA LYS A 365 1.07 -23.50 16.78
C LYS A 365 1.88 -24.20 15.68
N ASN A 366 2.82 -23.49 15.08
CA ASN A 366 3.67 -24.02 14.03
C ASN A 366 5.03 -23.31 14.02
N ASN A 367 6.11 -24.04 13.77
CA ASN A 367 7.47 -23.54 13.65
C ASN A 367 7.95 -23.50 12.19
N ASN A 368 7.06 -23.75 11.23
CA ASN A 368 7.39 -23.69 9.82
C ASN A 368 7.20 -22.28 9.29
N SER A 369 8.01 -21.95 8.34
CA SER A 369 7.90 -20.74 7.55
C SER A 369 6.63 -20.74 6.71
N TRP A 370 6.00 -19.58 6.57
CA TRP A 370 4.77 -19.45 5.82
C TRP A 370 4.63 -18.06 5.20
N TYR A 371 3.84 -17.98 4.14
CA TYR A 371 3.48 -16.76 3.45
C TYR A 371 2.03 -16.81 2.98
N ASN A 372 1.27 -15.78 3.24
CA ASN A 372 -0.02 -15.48 2.62
C ASN A 372 -0.35 -13.99 2.80
N ILE A 373 -0.12 -13.18 1.78
CA ILE A 373 -0.39 -11.74 1.86
C ILE A 373 -1.88 -11.44 2.07
N GLY A 374 -2.78 -12.33 1.66
CA GLY A 374 -4.23 -12.15 1.82
C GLY A 374 -4.70 -12.11 3.29
N VAL A 375 -3.87 -12.60 4.23
CA VAL A 375 -4.16 -12.52 5.67
C VAL A 375 -3.40 -11.39 6.38
N GLN A 376 -2.78 -10.50 5.62
CA GLN A 376 -2.15 -9.31 6.19
C GLN A 376 -3.20 -8.45 6.88
N ASP A 377 -2.89 -8.00 8.10
CA ASP A 377 -3.77 -7.12 8.87
C ASP A 377 -3.79 -5.68 8.33
N TYR A 378 -4.66 -4.83 8.91
CA TYR A 378 -4.49 -3.40 8.81
C TYR A 378 -3.23 -2.99 9.57
N LEU A 379 -2.37 -2.26 8.92
CA LEU A 379 -1.08 -1.85 9.46
C LEU A 379 -1.09 -0.36 9.79
N PRO A 380 -0.17 0.15 10.62
CA PRO A 380 -0.13 1.57 10.96
C PRO A 380 -0.20 2.46 9.72
N THR A 381 -1.14 3.41 9.71
CA THR A 381 -1.53 4.16 8.51
C THR A 381 -0.38 4.95 7.92
N TRP A 382 0.38 5.64 8.75
CA TRP A 382 1.52 6.46 8.32
C TRP A 382 2.84 5.72 8.36
N ARG A 383 2.85 4.52 8.79
CA ARG A 383 3.95 3.66 9.16
C ARG A 383 4.52 4.10 10.51
N TRP A 384 5.53 4.99 10.56
CA TRP A 384 6.13 5.39 11.82
C TRP A 384 6.06 6.91 12.01
N TRP A 385 4.86 7.41 12.24
CA TRP A 385 4.70 8.83 12.57
C TRP A 385 4.87 9.05 14.06
N PHE A 386 6.02 9.60 14.42
CA PHE A 386 6.33 10.08 15.76
C PHE A 386 6.29 11.60 15.80
N SER A 387 5.79 12.17 16.89
CA SER A 387 5.79 13.62 17.14
C SER A 387 5.67 13.92 18.64
N THR A 388 6.09 15.12 19.05
CA THR A 388 6.04 15.54 20.46
C THR A 388 4.68 16.10 20.88
N ASN A 389 3.74 16.22 19.94
CA ASN A 389 2.37 16.66 20.19
C ASN A 389 1.42 16.04 19.17
N LEU A 390 0.13 15.93 19.52
CA LEU A 390 -0.88 15.43 18.61
C LEU A 390 -0.96 16.29 17.34
N LEU A 391 -0.96 15.64 16.18
CA LEU A 391 -0.93 16.26 14.85
C LEU A 391 0.22 17.25 14.62
N GLY A 392 1.18 17.31 15.56
CA GLY A 392 2.36 18.16 15.41
C GLY A 392 3.39 17.57 14.46
N ARG A 393 4.23 18.46 13.94
CA ARG A 393 5.39 18.08 13.13
C ARG A 393 6.69 18.22 13.94
N ASN A 394 6.59 18.51 15.21
CA ASN A 394 7.75 18.59 16.09
C ASN A 394 8.26 17.17 16.33
N VAL A 395 9.28 16.81 15.59
CA VAL A 395 9.96 15.54 15.69
C VAL A 395 11.26 15.78 16.43
N PRO A 396 11.55 15.02 17.48
CA PRO A 396 12.82 15.14 18.17
C PRO A 396 13.98 14.67 17.29
N GLU A 397 15.17 15.21 17.48
CA GLU A 397 16.39 14.76 16.79
C GLU A 397 16.71 13.29 17.14
N THR A 398 16.45 12.92 18.37
CA THR A 398 16.55 11.55 18.88
C THR A 398 15.30 11.25 19.69
N GLY A 399 14.71 10.10 19.46
CA GLY A 399 13.46 9.75 20.11
C GLY A 399 13.19 8.25 20.04
N LEU A 400 11.92 7.93 20.07
CA LEU A 400 11.46 6.57 19.87
C LEU A 400 11.54 6.20 18.39
N ASP A 401 11.67 4.90 18.12
CA ASP A 401 11.58 4.32 16.80
C ASP A 401 10.67 3.08 16.85
N ALA A 402 10.24 2.62 15.69
CA ALA A 402 9.44 1.42 15.56
C ALA A 402 9.82 0.63 14.32
N GLU A 403 9.57 -0.67 14.38
CA GLU A 403 9.80 -1.60 13.28
C GLU A 403 8.85 -2.79 13.37
N PHE A 404 8.63 -3.46 12.24
CA PHE A 404 8.07 -4.81 12.29
C PHE A 404 9.14 -5.82 12.65
N THR A 405 8.75 -6.81 13.45
CA THR A 405 9.64 -7.92 13.82
C THR A 405 8.95 -9.28 13.65
N TRP A 406 9.73 -10.29 13.34
CA TRP A 406 9.34 -11.71 13.29
C TRP A 406 9.90 -12.51 14.46
N ASP A 407 10.29 -11.83 15.55
CA ASP A 407 10.79 -12.48 16.74
C ASP A 407 9.66 -13.05 17.60
N ASP A 408 8.50 -12.38 17.59
CA ASP A 408 7.28 -12.82 18.25
C ASP A 408 6.03 -12.31 17.54
N ALA A 409 4.86 -12.83 17.91
CA ALA A 409 3.56 -12.40 17.46
C ALA A 409 2.47 -12.85 18.45
N TYR A 410 1.41 -12.05 18.61
CA TYR A 410 0.21 -12.52 19.31
C TYR A 410 -0.62 -13.44 18.42
N VAL A 411 -0.90 -13.01 17.19
CA VAL A 411 -1.50 -13.83 16.13
C VAL A 411 -0.68 -13.66 14.84
N GLY A 412 -0.41 -14.76 14.17
CA GLY A 412 0.35 -14.76 12.93
C GLY A 412 1.86 -14.94 13.13
N GLY A 413 2.67 -14.21 12.41
CA GLY A 413 4.13 -14.38 12.37
C GLY A 413 4.94 -13.12 12.63
N SER A 414 4.28 -11.99 12.92
CA SER A 414 4.94 -10.70 13.14
C SER A 414 4.18 -9.84 14.14
N CYS A 415 4.87 -8.86 14.70
CA CYS A 415 4.31 -7.80 15.54
C CYS A 415 5.09 -6.49 15.32
N VAL A 416 4.65 -5.41 15.95
CA VAL A 416 5.38 -4.14 15.95
C VAL A 416 6.26 -4.07 17.19
N ARG A 417 7.50 -3.68 17.02
CA ARG A 417 8.43 -3.34 18.09
C ARG A 417 8.53 -1.82 18.19
N VAL A 418 8.39 -1.28 19.40
CA VAL A 418 8.64 0.14 19.71
C VAL A 418 9.75 0.22 20.73
N PHE A 419 10.74 1.08 20.50
CA PHE A 419 11.90 1.19 21.36
C PHE A 419 12.51 2.59 21.34
N GLY A 420 13.25 2.93 22.40
CA GLY A 420 14.01 4.17 22.47
C GLY A 420 13.86 4.93 23.78
N THR A 421 14.26 6.18 23.78
CA THR A 421 14.26 7.09 24.94
C THR A 421 13.73 8.46 24.52
N HIS A 422 12.66 8.91 25.17
CA HIS A 422 12.16 10.28 25.05
C HIS A 422 11.22 10.62 26.21
N THR A 423 11.17 11.89 26.58
CA THR A 423 10.35 12.33 27.73
C THR A 423 8.87 12.51 27.40
N ASN A 424 8.54 12.80 26.13
CA ASN A 424 7.17 13.06 25.70
C ASN A 424 7.04 12.88 24.18
N GLU A 425 6.49 11.76 23.74
CA GLU A 425 6.38 11.45 22.32
C GLU A 425 5.12 10.62 22.01
N TYR A 426 4.49 10.90 20.87
CA TYR A 426 3.34 10.17 20.37
C TYR A 426 3.73 9.30 19.19
N LEU A 427 3.26 8.05 19.17
CA LEU A 427 3.23 7.20 18.00
C LEU A 427 1.80 7.14 17.46
N HIS A 428 1.58 7.73 16.29
CA HIS A 428 0.28 7.71 15.62
C HIS A 428 0.11 6.40 14.84
N LEU A 429 -0.86 5.56 15.24
CA LEU A 429 -1.03 4.24 14.64
C LEU A 429 -2.05 4.23 13.51
N PHE A 430 -3.30 4.62 13.79
CA PHE A 430 -4.38 4.44 12.83
C PHE A 430 -5.20 5.71 12.62
N LYS A 431 -5.42 6.03 11.34
CA LYS A 431 -6.40 7.01 10.88
C LYS A 431 -7.72 6.30 10.68
N THR A 432 -8.76 6.73 11.39
CA THR A 432 -10.07 6.08 11.40
C THR A 432 -11.20 7.07 11.20
N GLN A 433 -12.42 6.54 11.01
CA GLN A 433 -13.67 7.30 11.05
C GLN A 433 -14.78 6.39 11.59
N TYR A 434 -14.60 5.88 12.83
CA TYR A 434 -15.57 5.00 13.46
C TYR A 434 -16.51 5.76 14.39
N ALA A 435 -17.82 5.64 14.19
CA ALA A 435 -18.82 6.12 15.15
C ALA A 435 -18.85 5.20 16.38
N LEU A 436 -18.28 5.68 17.48
CA LEU A 436 -18.22 4.94 18.73
C LEU A 436 -19.58 4.95 19.44
N GLN A 437 -19.89 3.86 20.14
CA GLN A 437 -21.09 3.70 20.96
C GLN A 437 -20.72 3.25 22.37
N THR A 438 -21.58 3.60 23.35
CA THR A 438 -21.44 3.09 24.71
C THR A 438 -21.43 1.57 24.71
N GLY A 439 -20.44 0.99 25.37
CA GLY A 439 -20.22 -0.46 25.43
C GLY A 439 -19.34 -1.03 24.35
N ASP A 440 -18.88 -0.24 23.38
CA ASP A 440 -17.80 -0.68 22.49
C ASP A 440 -16.55 -0.99 23.33
N VAL A 441 -15.81 -2.03 22.96
CA VAL A 441 -14.64 -2.50 23.70
C VAL A 441 -13.40 -2.28 22.84
N ILE A 442 -12.44 -1.54 23.38
CA ILE A 442 -11.13 -1.33 22.78
C ILE A 442 -10.14 -2.22 23.50
N THR A 443 -9.43 -3.07 22.76
CA THR A 443 -8.40 -3.95 23.31
C THR A 443 -7.03 -3.61 22.75
N PHE A 444 -6.06 -3.58 23.63
CA PHE A 444 -4.64 -3.44 23.28
C PHE A 444 -3.84 -4.54 23.95
N ARG A 445 -2.95 -5.22 23.19
CA ARG A 445 -2.02 -6.22 23.74
C ARG A 445 -0.59 -5.83 23.45
N TYR A 446 0.24 -6.03 24.46
CA TYR A 446 1.66 -5.72 24.37
C TYR A 446 2.51 -6.68 25.22
N LYS A 447 3.81 -6.71 24.96
CA LYS A 447 4.84 -7.23 25.86
C LYS A 447 5.80 -6.11 26.27
N HIS A 448 6.19 -6.07 27.51
CA HIS A 448 7.19 -5.14 28.02
C HIS A 448 8.52 -5.86 28.16
N LEU A 449 9.43 -5.65 27.21
CA LEU A 449 10.68 -6.40 27.10
C LEU A 449 11.80 -5.84 27.96
N SER A 450 11.91 -4.51 28.04
CA SER A 450 12.93 -3.84 28.85
C SER A 450 12.69 -2.33 28.95
N GLY A 451 13.47 -1.68 29.81
CA GLY A 451 13.38 -0.24 30.02
C GLY A 451 12.21 0.17 30.89
N SER A 452 11.83 1.44 30.85
CA SER A 452 10.72 1.98 31.61
C SER A 452 10.06 3.14 30.88
N GLY A 453 8.82 3.46 31.28
CA GLY A 453 8.08 4.58 30.76
C GLY A 453 6.58 4.45 31.05
N ASP A 454 5.87 5.55 30.99
CA ASP A 454 4.40 5.54 31.02
C ASP A 454 3.89 5.49 29.58
N VAL A 455 3.01 4.55 29.26
CA VAL A 455 2.41 4.40 27.92
C VAL A 455 0.91 4.44 28.04
N LYS A 456 0.29 5.33 27.28
CA LYS A 456 -1.16 5.56 27.30
C LYS A 456 -1.74 5.42 25.90
N LEU A 457 -2.91 4.84 25.81
CA LEU A 457 -3.71 4.85 24.59
C LEU A 457 -4.43 6.19 24.48
N VAL A 458 -4.23 6.88 23.37
CA VAL A 458 -4.82 8.21 23.11
C VAL A 458 -5.76 8.13 21.92
N LEU A 459 -6.98 8.60 22.11
CA LEU A 459 -8.03 8.63 21.11
C LEU A 459 -8.45 10.08 20.84
N THR A 460 -8.64 10.42 19.58
CA THR A 460 -9.14 11.74 19.19
C THR A 460 -10.38 11.64 18.31
N ALA A 461 -11.27 12.63 18.42
CA ALA A 461 -12.47 12.71 17.59
C ALA A 461 -12.23 13.55 16.34
N LYS A 462 -12.97 13.27 15.29
CA LYS A 462 -13.03 14.06 14.08
C LYS A 462 -13.45 15.51 14.41
N GLY A 463 -12.68 16.47 13.94
CA GLY A 463 -12.87 17.90 14.23
C GLY A 463 -12.23 18.36 15.54
N SER A 464 -11.66 17.44 16.32
CA SER A 464 -10.96 17.75 17.59
C SER A 464 -9.66 16.93 17.72
N GLU A 465 -8.98 16.73 16.62
CA GLU A 465 -7.85 15.78 16.52
C GLU A 465 -6.62 16.23 17.32
N THR A 466 -6.56 17.49 17.74
CA THR A 466 -5.49 18.01 18.60
C THR A 466 -5.75 17.83 20.09
N SER A 467 -6.96 17.36 20.47
CA SER A 467 -7.38 17.18 21.84
C SER A 467 -7.83 15.73 22.07
N PRO A 468 -7.20 15.00 23.00
CA PRO A 468 -7.66 13.65 23.34
C PRO A 468 -9.11 13.66 23.83
N ILE A 469 -9.91 12.67 23.40
CA ILE A 469 -11.25 12.47 23.94
C ILE A 469 -11.15 11.95 25.39
N ASN A 470 -10.13 11.17 25.65
CA ASN A 470 -9.85 10.52 26.93
C ASN A 470 -8.66 11.19 27.61
N GLU A 471 -8.82 12.39 28.14
CA GLU A 471 -7.75 13.17 28.78
C GLU A 471 -7.03 12.41 29.90
N ASN A 472 -7.77 11.60 30.67
CA ASN A 472 -7.21 10.67 31.66
C ASN A 472 -6.86 9.33 31.03
N ALA A 473 -6.22 9.38 29.91
CA ALA A 473 -5.88 8.35 28.95
C ALA A 473 -5.89 6.92 29.50
N TYR A 474 -6.29 6.00 28.67
CA TYR A 474 -6.25 4.57 28.99
C TYR A 474 -4.80 4.13 29.18
N THR A 475 -4.41 3.84 30.41
CA THR A 475 -3.05 3.44 30.75
C THR A 475 -2.79 2.01 30.30
N LEU A 476 -1.79 1.84 29.47
CA LEU A 476 -1.28 0.53 29.05
C LEU A 476 -0.15 0.07 29.98
N LEU A 477 0.85 0.91 30.17
CA LEU A 477 2.04 0.63 30.98
C LEU A 477 2.33 1.81 31.91
N THR A 478 2.77 1.51 33.12
CA THR A 478 3.32 2.51 34.05
C THR A 478 4.82 2.26 34.22
N ARG A 479 5.58 3.33 34.49
CA ARG A 479 7.04 3.26 34.65
C ARG A 479 7.52 2.29 35.72
N ASP A 480 6.69 2.05 36.74
CA ASP A 480 7.02 1.17 37.87
C ASP A 480 6.55 -0.27 37.64
N GLN A 481 5.91 -0.55 36.49
CA GLN A 481 5.47 -1.88 36.16
C GLN A 481 6.65 -2.78 35.87
N ALA A 482 6.64 -3.97 36.45
CA ALA A 482 7.68 -4.97 36.20
C ALA A 482 7.74 -5.34 34.71
N ILE A 483 8.95 -5.69 34.27
CA ILE A 483 9.17 -6.27 32.95
C ILE A 483 8.45 -7.62 32.87
N ASP A 484 7.75 -7.86 31.78
CA ASP A 484 7.19 -9.14 31.42
C ASP A 484 7.42 -9.37 29.92
N ASP A 485 8.51 -10.04 29.61
CA ASP A 485 8.93 -10.36 28.25
C ASP A 485 8.40 -11.74 27.79
N GLU A 486 7.76 -12.48 28.69
CA GLU A 486 7.22 -13.81 28.41
C GLU A 486 5.74 -13.77 28.01
N HIS A 487 4.93 -12.89 28.61
CA HIS A 487 3.47 -12.91 28.46
C HIS A 487 2.94 -11.68 27.71
N TRP A 488 1.91 -11.92 26.91
CA TRP A 488 1.12 -10.85 26.29
C TRP A 488 0.15 -10.27 27.30
N VAL A 489 0.38 -9.02 27.70
CA VAL A 489 -0.52 -8.27 28.59
C VAL A 489 -1.69 -7.73 27.80
N GLU A 490 -2.91 -8.01 28.25
CA GLU A 490 -4.15 -7.45 27.71
C GLU A 490 -4.60 -6.24 28.52
N LYS A 491 -4.97 -5.17 27.82
CA LYS A 491 -5.70 -4.03 28.37
C LYS A 491 -6.97 -3.81 27.57
N THR A 492 -8.10 -3.79 28.23
CA THR A 492 -9.42 -3.53 27.66
C THR A 492 -10.04 -2.30 28.27
N PHE A 493 -10.64 -1.49 27.41
CA PHE A 493 -11.32 -0.26 27.80
C PHE A 493 -12.72 -0.26 27.19
N THR A 494 -13.74 -0.08 28.03
CA THR A 494 -15.12 0.02 27.56
C THR A 494 -15.45 1.47 27.29
N VAL A 495 -15.97 1.74 26.09
CA VAL A 495 -16.41 3.08 25.69
C VAL A 495 -17.57 3.52 26.55
N GLY A 496 -17.39 4.60 27.29
CA GLY A 496 -18.40 5.26 28.08
C GLY A 496 -19.13 6.37 27.31
N SER A 497 -19.97 7.11 28.03
CA SER A 497 -20.75 8.21 27.43
C SER A 497 -19.91 9.35 26.89
N GLU A 498 -18.68 9.52 27.39
CA GLU A 498 -17.73 10.55 26.98
C GLU A 498 -17.19 10.36 25.55
N LEU A 499 -17.10 9.10 25.10
CA LEU A 499 -16.68 8.72 23.77
C LEU A 499 -17.86 8.44 22.82
N ALA A 500 -19.02 8.10 23.36
CA ALA A 500 -20.17 7.71 22.56
C ALA A 500 -20.70 8.85 21.68
N GLY A 501 -21.08 8.51 20.46
CA GLY A 501 -21.59 9.47 19.46
C GLY A 501 -20.51 10.33 18.81
N LYS A 502 -19.24 10.07 19.09
CA LYS A 502 -18.11 10.73 18.43
C LYS A 502 -17.53 9.84 17.33
N ASP A 503 -17.18 10.44 16.21
CA ASP A 503 -16.40 9.77 15.18
C ASP A 503 -14.94 9.73 15.62
N LEU A 504 -14.42 8.55 15.91
CA LEU A 504 -13.02 8.34 16.24
C LEU A 504 -12.16 8.63 15.00
N ALA A 505 -11.25 9.60 15.09
CA ALA A 505 -10.41 9.99 13.98
C ALA A 505 -8.99 9.44 14.03
N LEU A 506 -8.42 9.28 15.24
CA LEU A 506 -7.04 8.90 15.44
C LEU A 506 -6.88 7.98 16.64
N ILE A 507 -6.10 6.93 16.46
CA ILE A 507 -5.60 6.05 17.52
C ILE A 507 -4.10 6.25 17.60
N ALA A 508 -3.60 6.66 18.77
CA ALA A 508 -2.18 6.87 19.03
C ALA A 508 -1.76 6.27 20.36
N LEU A 509 -0.47 6.09 20.53
CA LEU A 509 0.17 5.82 21.82
C LEU A 509 0.94 7.07 22.26
N HIS A 510 0.81 7.43 23.52
CA HIS A 510 1.58 8.49 24.16
C HIS A 510 2.59 7.88 25.12
N PHE A 511 3.86 8.18 24.89
CA PHE A 511 4.99 7.75 25.71
C PHE A 511 5.45 8.92 26.55
N GLU A 512 5.44 8.75 27.88
CA GLU A 512 5.94 9.74 28.82
C GLU A 512 7.11 9.13 29.60
N ASN A 513 8.19 9.89 29.73
CA ASN A 513 9.39 9.51 30.45
C ASN A 513 9.94 8.12 30.03
N ALA A 514 9.87 7.81 28.75
CA ALA A 514 10.43 6.58 28.21
C ALA A 514 11.96 6.60 28.32
N ASN A 515 12.50 5.58 28.95
CA ASN A 515 13.94 5.40 29.15
C ASN A 515 14.36 3.98 28.71
N ASN A 516 14.99 3.91 27.55
CA ASN A 516 15.36 2.65 26.90
C ASN A 516 14.20 1.65 26.85
N ILE A 517 12.99 2.18 26.68
CA ILE A 517 11.80 1.33 26.57
C ILE A 517 11.92 0.42 25.35
N ASN A 518 11.47 -0.81 25.51
CA ASN A 518 11.42 -1.79 24.44
C ASN A 518 10.17 -2.64 24.66
N MET A 519 9.24 -2.60 23.71
CA MET A 519 7.98 -3.30 23.83
C MET A 519 7.49 -3.84 22.47
N TYR A 520 6.73 -4.91 22.52
CA TYR A 520 5.99 -5.42 21.37
C TYR A 520 4.52 -5.02 21.45
N LEU A 521 3.94 -4.68 20.30
CA LEU A 521 2.51 -4.44 20.12
C LEU A 521 1.93 -5.62 19.34
N GLY A 522 1.00 -6.34 19.96
CA GLY A 522 0.44 -7.57 19.39
C GLY A 522 -1.03 -7.50 18.99
N GLU A 523 -1.78 -6.48 19.45
CA GLU A 523 -3.17 -6.25 19.05
C GLU A 523 -3.57 -4.80 19.28
N CYS A 524 -4.37 -4.28 18.35
CA CYS A 524 -5.23 -3.12 18.53
C CYS A 524 -6.60 -3.44 17.91
N SER A 525 -7.65 -3.44 18.70
CA SER A 525 -8.97 -3.78 18.19
C SER A 525 -10.08 -2.94 18.81
N ILE A 526 -11.19 -2.78 18.07
CA ILE A 526 -12.43 -2.17 18.53
C ILE A 526 -13.58 -3.08 18.12
N VAL A 527 -14.34 -3.54 19.11
CA VAL A 527 -15.43 -4.49 18.92
C VAL A 527 -16.70 -3.92 19.52
N ARG A 528 -17.82 -3.98 18.82
CA ARG A 528 -19.12 -3.54 19.29
C ARG A 528 -19.84 -4.63 20.10
N GLY A 529 -20.22 -4.30 21.32
CA GLY A 529 -20.93 -5.22 22.21
C GLY A 529 -20.04 -6.36 22.72
N THR A 530 -20.68 -7.47 23.12
CA THR A 530 -19.96 -8.70 23.44
C THR A 530 -19.30 -9.21 22.16
N ALA A 531 -17.97 -9.21 22.14
CA ALA A 531 -17.20 -9.71 21.04
C ALA A 531 -17.71 -11.09 20.60
N ARG A 532 -18.09 -11.22 19.34
CA ARG A 532 -18.15 -12.54 18.73
C ARG A 532 -16.73 -13.04 18.71
N THR A 533 -16.40 -13.97 19.58
CA THR A 533 -15.15 -14.71 19.44
C THR A 533 -15.25 -15.42 18.10
N PRO A 534 -14.37 -15.14 17.13
CA PRO A 534 -14.37 -15.89 15.90
C PRO A 534 -14.26 -17.36 16.24
N GLU A 535 -15.14 -18.18 15.72
CA GLU A 535 -15.00 -19.62 15.86
C GLU A 535 -13.67 -20.03 15.23
N THR A 536 -12.94 -20.89 15.92
CA THR A 536 -11.71 -21.45 15.33
C THR A 536 -12.09 -22.19 14.06
N PRO A 537 -11.58 -21.81 12.89
CA PRO A 537 -11.93 -22.50 11.65
C PRO A 537 -11.59 -23.98 11.77
N THR A 538 -12.55 -24.85 11.47
CA THR A 538 -12.31 -26.28 11.39
C THR A 538 -11.88 -26.61 9.97
N ILE A 539 -10.63 -27.03 9.79
CA ILE A 539 -10.16 -27.57 8.52
C ILE A 539 -10.73 -28.98 8.39
N THR A 540 -11.73 -29.14 7.52
CA THR A 540 -12.38 -30.44 7.29
C THR A 540 -11.58 -31.33 6.36
N SER A 541 -10.80 -30.75 5.46
CA SER A 541 -9.83 -31.48 4.62
C SER A 541 -8.76 -30.53 4.08
N SER A 542 -7.54 -31.02 3.95
CA SER A 542 -6.47 -30.35 3.21
C SER A 542 -5.77 -31.35 2.31
N ASN A 543 -5.65 -31.04 1.03
CA ASN A 543 -4.94 -31.86 0.06
C ASN A 543 -3.83 -31.02 -0.58
N LEU A 544 -2.60 -31.30 -0.19
CA LEU A 544 -1.42 -30.82 -0.93
C LEU A 544 -1.12 -31.86 -2.03
N LEU A 545 -1.42 -31.54 -3.28
CA LEU A 545 -1.28 -32.50 -4.38
C LEU A 545 0.16 -32.66 -4.85
N ALA A 546 0.88 -31.62 -5.03
CA ALA A 546 2.33 -31.60 -5.22
C ALA A 546 2.83 -30.15 -5.19
N PHE A 547 3.94 -29.92 -4.57
CA PHE A 547 4.67 -28.67 -4.69
C PHE A 547 6.09 -28.99 -5.17
N ASN A 548 6.47 -28.50 -6.33
CA ASN A 548 7.82 -28.58 -6.82
C ASN A 548 8.41 -27.19 -6.92
N LYS A 549 9.44 -26.94 -6.14
CA LYS A 549 10.12 -25.63 -6.07
C LYS A 549 10.80 -25.25 -7.39
N SER A 550 11.03 -26.20 -8.28
CA SER A 550 11.70 -26.01 -9.57
C SER A 550 10.77 -26.01 -10.80
N GLY A 551 9.47 -26.06 -10.61
CA GLY A 551 8.52 -26.07 -11.72
C GLY A 551 7.08 -25.76 -11.31
N VAL A 552 6.34 -25.23 -12.23
CA VAL A 552 5.00 -24.66 -12.10
C VAL A 552 3.88 -25.70 -11.94
N ASP A 553 4.15 -26.92 -11.57
CA ASP A 553 3.17 -28.00 -11.47
C ASP A 553 2.62 -28.22 -10.05
N GLY A 554 2.52 -27.16 -9.27
CA GLY A 554 1.84 -27.21 -7.97
C GLY A 554 0.36 -26.91 -8.11
N LYS A 555 -0.51 -27.86 -7.78
CA LYS A 555 -1.94 -27.61 -7.58
C LYS A 555 -2.23 -27.58 -6.09
N LEU A 556 -2.62 -26.42 -5.58
CA LEU A 556 -3.31 -26.32 -4.29
C LEU A 556 -4.82 -26.43 -4.58
N ILE A 557 -5.46 -27.40 -4.00
CA ILE A 557 -6.93 -27.54 -4.07
C ILE A 557 -7.50 -27.19 -2.71
#